data_95ad6d9dabc6a58c4b49aba0767cb324
#
_entry.id   95ad6d9dabc6a58c4b49aba0767cb324
#
_cell.length_a   1.000
_cell.length_b   1.000
_cell.length_c   1.000
_cell.angle_alpha   90.00
_cell.angle_beta   90.00
_cell.angle_gamma   90.00
#
_symmetry.space_group_name_H-M   'P 1'
#
loop_
_entity.id
_entity.type
_entity.pdbx_description
1 polymer ?
#
loop_
_entity_poly.entity_id
_entity_poly.type
_entity_poly.pdbx_seq_one_letter_code
_entity_poly.pdbx_strand_id
1 'polypeptide(L)'
;MSTKKSLFIPRRQVIRGILSTTAFAVTSRLWTGCTPAKEVQANSPGKDKPIVMGFIYVGPKDDYGYNQAQAEGNAGVSKLAWVKTVEEANVPETTSVQETMRNMIEQDGATVLFPTSFGYFDPHILKLAKDYPEVQFFHCGGLYQEGKHPNNVGSYFGYIDEGEYVAGIVAAHASKTGKLGFIAAKPIPQVLRNINSFTLGARSIKPEVTTQVIFTGDWSLPVKEADAANSMADQGVDVITCHVDSPKVVIETAEKRGIFCTGYHASQAQLAPKGYLTGAEWDWTNVYSKYAEMLQAGKTLMNGGIPHLVRGGLKDGFLKLSPYGSAVTAEAKKDADAAKSKFLDGSMVIYKGEIKDNTGKVVIPEGKDYKQQDAELEKMNWLASGVIGKVTS
;
A
#
# COMPACT_ATOMS: atom_id res chain seq x y z
N MET A 1 -29.14 55.37 5.34
CA MET A 1 -28.40 56.18 4.35
C MET A 1 -27.18 55.37 3.99
N SER A 2 -26.90 54.88 2.84
CA SER A 2 -27.28 55.10 1.46
C SER A 2 -27.11 53.80 0.66
N THR A 3 -28.11 53.53 -0.13
CA THR A 3 -28.24 52.49 -1.17
C THR A 3 -27.35 52.77 -2.41
N LYS A 4 -26.83 51.74 -3.06
CA LYS A 4 -26.64 51.68 -4.54
C LYS A 4 -26.44 50.20 -4.90
N LYS A 5 -27.42 49.54 -5.44
CA LYS A 5 -28.00 49.32 -6.78
C LYS A 5 -27.00 48.68 -7.78
N SER A 6 -27.36 47.49 -8.07
CA SER A 6 -27.30 46.58 -9.24
C SER A 6 -27.01 47.24 -10.60
N LEU A 7 -26.28 46.50 -11.44
CA LEU A 7 -26.43 46.57 -12.90
C LEU A 7 -26.18 45.20 -13.56
N PHE A 8 -27.25 44.56 -13.96
CA PHE A 8 -27.30 43.47 -14.95
C PHE A 8 -27.24 44.08 -16.36
N ILE A 9 -26.49 43.49 -17.30
CA ILE A 9 -26.73 43.66 -18.74
C ILE A 9 -26.49 42.32 -19.45
N PRO A 10 -27.48 41.79 -20.20
CA PRO A 10 -27.34 40.64 -21.07
C PRO A 10 -27.11 41.09 -22.53
N ARG A 11 -26.29 40.33 -23.28
CA ARG A 11 -26.33 40.45 -24.76
C ARG A 11 -26.27 39.08 -25.43
N ARG A 12 -27.45 38.69 -25.93
CA ARG A 12 -27.59 37.77 -27.08
C ARG A 12 -27.25 38.53 -28.37
N GLN A 13 -26.56 37.88 -29.29
CA GLN A 13 -26.72 38.16 -30.71
C GLN A 13 -26.73 36.86 -31.50
N VAL A 14 -27.80 36.74 -32.26
CA VAL A 14 -28.12 35.71 -33.27
C VAL A 14 -27.56 36.17 -34.58
N ILE A 15 -26.96 35.30 -35.37
CA ILE A 15 -26.78 35.48 -36.80
C ILE A 15 -27.35 34.24 -37.52
N ARG A 16 -28.32 34.53 -38.39
CA ARG A 16 -29.00 33.63 -39.33
C ARG A 16 -28.31 33.71 -40.70
N GLY A 17 -28.45 32.64 -41.45
CA GLY A 17 -28.38 32.59 -42.93
C GLY A 17 -27.40 31.50 -43.41
N ILE A 18 -27.66 30.65 -44.37
CA ILE A 18 -28.59 30.66 -45.53
C ILE A 18 -28.76 29.18 -45.97
N LEU A 19 -29.96 28.83 -46.39
CA LEU A 19 -30.36 27.62 -47.09
C LEU A 19 -29.72 27.57 -48.51
N SER A 20 -29.37 26.34 -48.94
CA SER A 20 -29.51 25.97 -50.35
C SER A 20 -29.95 24.52 -50.50
N THR A 21 -31.10 24.38 -51.08
CA THR A 21 -31.81 23.16 -51.48
C THR A 21 -31.22 22.62 -52.76
N THR A 22 -31.04 21.32 -52.86
CA THR A 22 -31.19 20.58 -54.14
C THR A 22 -31.75 19.19 -53.85
N ALA A 23 -32.93 18.96 -54.42
CA ALA A 23 -33.65 17.71 -54.47
C ALA A 23 -33.22 16.88 -55.66
N PHE A 24 -33.09 15.56 -55.51
CA PHE A 24 -33.43 14.60 -56.60
C PHE A 24 -33.69 13.18 -56.08
N ALA A 25 -34.89 12.76 -56.38
CA ALA A 25 -35.40 11.46 -56.86
C ALA A 25 -35.27 10.20 -56.02
N VAL A 26 -36.43 9.72 -55.66
CA VAL A 26 -36.87 8.42 -55.15
C VAL A 26 -36.62 7.32 -56.18
N THR A 27 -36.02 6.20 -55.74
CA THR A 27 -36.37 4.86 -56.24
C THR A 27 -36.39 3.85 -55.10
N SER A 28 -37.58 3.32 -54.88
CA SER A 28 -37.89 2.22 -53.99
C SER A 28 -37.25 0.90 -54.46
N ARG A 29 -36.52 0.22 -53.54
CA ARG A 29 -36.43 -1.25 -53.58
C ARG A 29 -36.44 -1.79 -52.14
N LEU A 30 -37.51 -2.47 -51.80
CA LEU A 30 -37.64 -3.38 -50.65
C LEU A 30 -36.62 -4.48 -50.77
N TRP A 31 -35.72 -4.58 -49.82
CA TRP A 31 -35.05 -5.84 -49.49
C TRP A 31 -34.94 -5.96 -47.98
N THR A 32 -35.65 -6.97 -47.48
CA THR A 32 -35.52 -7.56 -46.16
C THR A 32 -34.10 -8.11 -46.03
N GLY A 33 -33.32 -7.52 -45.14
CA GLY A 33 -31.98 -7.99 -44.76
C GLY A 33 -31.81 -7.89 -43.24
N CYS A 34 -31.70 -9.02 -42.58
CA CYS A 34 -31.31 -9.13 -41.19
C CYS A 34 -30.04 -8.30 -40.94
N THR A 35 -30.12 -7.32 -40.07
CA THR A 35 -28.95 -6.59 -39.57
C THR A 35 -28.23 -7.50 -38.59
N PRO A 36 -26.95 -7.87 -38.80
CA PRO A 36 -26.18 -8.50 -37.75
C PRO A 36 -25.99 -7.51 -36.61
N ALA A 37 -26.19 -8.01 -35.38
CA ALA A 37 -25.86 -7.28 -34.16
C ALA A 37 -24.43 -6.75 -34.28
N LYS A 38 -24.24 -5.44 -34.11
CA LYS A 38 -22.91 -4.86 -33.95
C LYS A 38 -22.29 -5.52 -32.72
N GLU A 39 -21.31 -6.36 -32.95
CA GLU A 39 -20.34 -6.69 -31.91
C GLU A 39 -19.78 -5.36 -31.38
N VAL A 40 -20.05 -5.07 -30.13
CA VAL A 40 -19.34 -4.03 -29.39
C VAL A 40 -17.92 -4.54 -29.23
N GLN A 41 -17.05 -4.15 -30.17
CA GLN A 41 -15.62 -4.30 -29.97
C GLN A 41 -15.26 -3.51 -28.71
N ALA A 42 -14.93 -4.23 -27.65
CA ALA A 42 -14.26 -3.66 -26.51
C ALA A 42 -12.99 -2.95 -27.04
N ASN A 43 -12.98 -1.63 -26.92
CA ASN A 43 -11.83 -0.81 -27.29
C ASN A 43 -10.66 -1.19 -26.37
N SER A 44 -9.84 -2.14 -26.82
CA SER A 44 -8.48 -2.26 -26.31
C SER A 44 -7.78 -0.92 -26.52
N PRO A 45 -7.09 -0.35 -25.52
CA PRO A 45 -6.31 0.86 -25.71
C PRO A 45 -5.36 0.64 -26.90
N GLY A 46 -5.52 1.41 -27.96
CA GLY A 46 -4.65 1.32 -29.12
C GLY A 46 -3.22 1.59 -28.68
N LYS A 47 -2.24 0.91 -29.28
CA LYS A 47 -0.80 1.02 -28.97
C LYS A 47 -0.23 2.45 -28.98
N ASP A 48 -1.02 3.43 -29.41
CA ASP A 48 -0.61 4.82 -29.63
C ASP A 48 -1.14 5.82 -28.58
N LYS A 49 -1.94 5.39 -27.60
CA LYS A 49 -2.42 6.29 -26.55
C LYS A 49 -1.80 5.92 -25.20
N PRO A 50 -1.30 6.91 -24.44
CA PRO A 50 -0.78 6.63 -23.10
C PRO A 50 -1.88 6.08 -22.20
N ILE A 51 -1.51 5.15 -21.33
CA ILE A 51 -2.35 4.68 -20.24
C ILE A 51 -2.37 5.77 -19.19
N VAL A 52 -3.56 6.27 -18.83
CA VAL A 52 -3.72 7.27 -17.77
C VAL A 52 -4.03 6.55 -16.46
N MET A 53 -3.11 6.66 -15.51
CA MET A 53 -3.18 6.03 -14.18
C MET A 53 -3.42 7.10 -13.12
N GLY A 54 -4.50 6.97 -12.34
CA GLY A 54 -4.83 7.88 -11.25
C GLY A 54 -4.42 7.32 -9.89
N PHE A 55 -3.78 8.13 -9.05
CA PHE A 55 -3.34 7.75 -7.71
C PHE A 55 -3.97 8.66 -6.65
N ILE A 56 -4.53 8.07 -5.60
CA ILE A 56 -5.22 8.81 -4.54
C ILE A 56 -4.64 8.42 -3.19
N TYR A 57 -4.17 9.42 -2.43
CA TYR A 57 -3.55 9.24 -1.14
C TYR A 57 -4.40 9.85 -0.02
N VAL A 58 -4.48 9.18 1.11
CA VAL A 58 -5.27 9.66 2.26
C VAL A 58 -4.57 10.78 3.03
N GLY A 59 -3.25 10.85 2.95
CA GLY A 59 -2.41 11.84 3.61
C GLY A 59 -1.43 12.54 2.67
N PRO A 60 -0.50 13.33 3.22
CA PRO A 60 0.50 14.04 2.45
C PRO A 60 1.55 13.07 1.85
N LYS A 61 2.09 13.44 0.69
CA LYS A 61 3.08 12.62 -0.04
C LYS A 61 4.47 12.60 0.60
N ASP A 62 4.70 13.38 1.62
CA ASP A 62 5.96 13.55 2.36
C ASP A 62 5.83 13.17 3.84
N ASP A 63 4.94 12.22 4.13
CA ASP A 63 4.69 11.72 5.48
C ASP A 63 5.81 10.83 6.04
N TYR A 64 6.85 10.59 5.27
CA TYR A 64 7.91 9.63 5.56
C TYR A 64 7.42 8.20 5.80
N GLY A 65 6.25 7.85 5.27
CA GLY A 65 5.62 6.57 5.53
C GLY A 65 4.74 6.08 4.39
N TYR A 66 3.50 5.75 4.73
CA TYR A 66 2.58 5.07 3.83
C TYR A 66 2.31 5.84 2.53
N ASN A 67 1.93 7.12 2.65
CA ASN A 67 1.58 7.91 1.46
C ASN A 67 2.81 8.28 0.63
N GLN A 68 3.95 8.54 1.26
CA GLN A 68 5.22 8.75 0.55
C GLN A 68 5.60 7.51 -0.28
N ALA A 69 5.51 6.31 0.28
CA ALA A 69 5.81 5.08 -0.46
C ALA A 69 4.94 4.93 -1.71
N GLN A 70 3.65 5.24 -1.61
CA GLN A 70 2.73 5.22 -2.74
C GLN A 70 3.10 6.28 -3.79
N ALA A 71 3.43 7.50 -3.35
CA ALA A 71 3.84 8.60 -4.23
C ALA A 71 5.18 8.32 -4.93
N GLU A 72 6.14 7.67 -4.26
CA GLU A 72 7.38 7.20 -4.87
C GLU A 72 7.10 6.14 -5.95
N GLY A 73 6.15 5.25 -5.70
CA GLY A 73 5.67 4.28 -6.70
C GLY A 73 5.09 4.95 -7.94
N ASN A 74 4.23 5.97 -7.76
CA ASN A 74 3.71 6.80 -8.83
C ASN A 74 4.85 7.51 -9.60
N ALA A 75 5.75 8.18 -8.90
CA ALA A 75 6.90 8.86 -9.51
C ALA A 75 7.82 7.89 -10.28
N GLY A 76 7.87 6.61 -9.86
CA GLY A 76 8.59 5.57 -10.56
C GLY A 76 7.92 5.17 -11.87
N VAL A 77 6.63 4.83 -11.85
CA VAL A 77 5.89 4.38 -13.02
C VAL A 77 5.67 5.49 -14.05
N SER A 78 5.58 6.76 -13.61
CA SER A 78 5.45 7.92 -14.51
C SER A 78 6.63 8.12 -15.45
N LYS A 79 7.77 7.46 -15.21
CA LYS A 79 8.95 7.48 -16.10
C LYS A 79 8.78 6.61 -17.35
N LEU A 80 7.76 5.76 -17.39
CA LEU A 80 7.44 4.94 -18.56
C LEU A 80 6.79 5.82 -19.64
N ALA A 81 7.37 5.87 -20.85
CA ALA A 81 6.96 6.78 -21.92
C ALA A 81 5.49 6.63 -22.34
N TRP A 82 4.88 5.47 -22.11
CA TRP A 82 3.48 5.18 -22.44
C TRP A 82 2.52 5.34 -21.26
N VAL A 83 2.99 5.86 -20.11
CA VAL A 83 2.18 6.12 -18.92
C VAL A 83 2.05 7.62 -18.71
N LYS A 84 0.84 8.08 -18.47
CA LYS A 84 0.54 9.40 -17.92
C LYS A 84 -0.04 9.19 -16.54
N THR A 85 0.40 9.92 -15.53
CA THR A 85 -0.16 9.82 -14.18
C THR A 85 -0.86 11.10 -13.78
N VAL A 86 -1.92 10.94 -12.99
CA VAL A 86 -2.60 12.02 -12.23
C VAL A 86 -2.67 11.60 -10.78
N GLU A 87 -2.58 12.54 -9.87
CA GLU A 87 -2.57 12.21 -8.44
C GLU A 87 -3.27 13.26 -7.59
N GLU A 88 -3.87 12.83 -6.48
CA GLU A 88 -4.44 13.71 -5.46
C GLU A 88 -4.12 13.19 -4.07
N ALA A 89 -3.64 14.09 -3.19
CA ALA A 89 -3.24 13.78 -1.83
C ALA A 89 -4.19 14.44 -0.82
N ASN A 90 -4.15 13.97 0.44
CA ASN A 90 -5.01 14.46 1.52
C ASN A 90 -6.51 14.26 1.24
N VAL A 91 -6.87 13.19 0.56
CA VAL A 91 -8.26 12.83 0.30
C VAL A 91 -8.76 11.95 1.45
N PRO A 92 -9.73 12.39 2.26
CA PRO A 92 -10.21 11.59 3.38
C PRO A 92 -11.03 10.37 2.94
N GLU A 93 -11.12 9.36 3.80
CA GLU A 93 -11.92 8.13 3.60
C GLU A 93 -13.43 8.40 3.73
N THR A 94 -13.93 9.35 2.95
CA THR A 94 -15.33 9.78 2.91
C THR A 94 -15.85 9.79 1.46
N THR A 95 -17.05 10.28 1.23
CA THR A 95 -17.60 10.43 -0.13
C THR A 95 -16.76 11.32 -1.05
N SER A 96 -15.87 12.16 -0.50
CA SER A 96 -14.96 12.99 -1.30
C SER A 96 -14.06 12.17 -2.21
N VAL A 97 -13.61 10.97 -1.78
CA VAL A 97 -12.80 10.10 -2.64
C VAL A 97 -13.54 9.64 -3.89
N GLN A 98 -14.89 9.54 -3.83
CA GLN A 98 -15.69 9.21 -5.02
C GLN A 98 -15.69 10.37 -6.02
N GLU A 99 -15.70 11.61 -5.55
CA GLU A 99 -15.59 12.80 -6.40
C GLU A 99 -14.22 12.89 -7.04
N THR A 100 -13.16 12.66 -6.26
CA THR A 100 -11.78 12.59 -6.78
C THR A 100 -11.66 11.52 -7.87
N MET A 101 -12.11 10.29 -7.61
CA MET A 101 -12.08 9.21 -8.63
C MET A 101 -12.85 9.60 -9.89
N ARG A 102 -14.05 10.19 -9.74
CA ARG A 102 -14.87 10.64 -10.87
C ARG A 102 -14.16 11.71 -11.69
N ASN A 103 -13.56 12.70 -11.04
CA ASN A 103 -12.82 13.77 -11.71
C ASN A 103 -11.64 13.21 -12.51
N MET A 104 -10.86 12.28 -11.92
CA MET A 104 -9.77 11.62 -12.63
C MET A 104 -10.24 10.85 -13.87
N ILE A 105 -11.41 10.20 -13.80
CA ILE A 105 -11.99 9.48 -14.94
C ILE A 105 -12.52 10.46 -16.00
N GLU A 106 -13.37 11.38 -15.63
CA GLU A 106 -14.14 12.22 -16.56
C GLU A 106 -13.32 13.40 -17.11
N GLN A 107 -12.44 13.99 -16.31
CA GLN A 107 -11.67 15.18 -16.70
C GLN A 107 -10.25 14.84 -17.16
N ASP A 108 -9.57 13.92 -16.46
CA ASP A 108 -8.20 13.56 -16.79
C ASP A 108 -8.09 12.36 -17.74
N GLY A 109 -9.20 11.61 -17.94
CA GLY A 109 -9.26 10.44 -18.79
C GLY A 109 -8.57 9.21 -18.20
N ALA A 110 -8.54 9.09 -16.87
CA ALA A 110 -7.96 7.94 -16.20
C ALA A 110 -8.75 6.65 -16.52
N THR A 111 -8.07 5.64 -16.99
CA THR A 111 -8.62 4.31 -17.27
C THR A 111 -8.27 3.29 -16.21
N VAL A 112 -7.34 3.65 -15.32
CA VAL A 112 -6.84 2.83 -14.22
C VAL A 112 -6.69 3.71 -12.99
N LEU A 113 -7.25 3.29 -11.87
CA LEU A 113 -7.15 4.02 -10.60
C LEU A 113 -6.52 3.15 -9.51
N PHE A 114 -5.66 3.78 -8.73
CA PHE A 114 -5.02 3.27 -7.52
C PHE A 114 -5.45 4.11 -6.30
N PRO A 115 -6.65 3.91 -5.76
CA PRO A 115 -7.04 4.49 -4.49
C PRO A 115 -6.39 3.69 -3.37
N THR A 116 -5.39 4.26 -2.72
CA THR A 116 -4.42 3.49 -1.93
C THR A 116 -4.83 3.22 -0.50
N SER A 117 -5.74 4.02 0.10
CA SER A 117 -6.11 3.83 1.49
C SER A 117 -7.09 2.68 1.71
N PHE A 118 -6.93 1.99 2.85
CA PHE A 118 -7.73 0.81 3.20
C PHE A 118 -9.23 1.09 3.20
N GLY A 119 -9.67 2.22 3.78
CA GLY A 119 -11.08 2.60 3.86
C GLY A 119 -11.70 3.06 2.53
N TYR A 120 -10.93 3.20 1.46
CA TYR A 120 -11.50 3.52 0.16
C TYR A 120 -12.24 2.36 -0.50
N PHE A 121 -12.00 1.11 -0.06
CA PHE A 121 -12.51 -0.08 -0.74
C PHE A 121 -14.04 -0.15 -0.73
N ASP A 122 -14.63 -0.23 0.44
CA ASP A 122 -16.08 -0.32 0.64
C ASP A 122 -16.54 0.86 1.51
N PRO A 123 -17.51 1.68 1.06
CA PRO A 123 -18.33 1.50 -0.16
C PRO A 123 -17.76 2.17 -1.44
N HIS A 124 -16.66 2.93 -1.36
CA HIS A 124 -16.33 3.94 -2.36
C HIS A 124 -15.91 3.34 -3.71
N ILE A 125 -14.87 2.49 -3.72
CA ILE A 125 -14.40 1.81 -4.95
C ILE A 125 -15.51 0.91 -5.50
N LEU A 126 -16.17 0.11 -4.65
CA LEU A 126 -17.20 -0.84 -5.07
C LEU A 126 -18.40 -0.15 -5.73
N LYS A 127 -18.70 1.09 -5.35
CA LYS A 127 -19.73 1.91 -5.98
C LYS A 127 -19.28 2.43 -7.34
N LEU A 128 -18.11 3.09 -7.39
CA LEU A 128 -17.62 3.68 -8.63
C LEU A 128 -17.31 2.62 -9.70
N ALA A 129 -16.85 1.45 -9.31
CA ALA A 129 -16.61 0.35 -10.22
C ALA A 129 -17.88 -0.12 -10.97
N LYS A 130 -19.05 0.02 -10.35
CA LYS A 130 -20.34 -0.25 -11.00
C LYS A 130 -20.76 0.88 -11.95
N ASP A 131 -20.46 2.12 -11.58
CA ASP A 131 -20.77 3.30 -12.38
C ASP A 131 -19.87 3.42 -13.63
N TYR A 132 -18.62 2.91 -13.55
CA TYR A 132 -17.58 2.96 -14.60
C TYR A 132 -17.02 1.56 -14.90
N PRO A 133 -17.78 0.66 -15.55
CA PRO A 133 -17.38 -0.73 -15.75
C PRO A 133 -16.15 -0.92 -16.68
N GLU A 134 -15.78 0.08 -17.47
CA GLU A 134 -14.62 0.10 -18.35
C GLU A 134 -13.33 0.56 -17.65
N VAL A 135 -13.42 1.18 -16.47
CA VAL A 135 -12.28 1.64 -15.68
C VAL A 135 -11.86 0.54 -14.70
N GLN A 136 -10.57 0.36 -14.53
CA GLN A 136 -10.01 -0.62 -13.60
C GLN A 136 -9.60 0.04 -12.29
N PHE A 137 -9.99 -0.56 -11.17
CA PHE A 137 -9.71 -0.08 -9.83
C PHE A 137 -8.82 -1.08 -9.09
N PHE A 138 -7.62 -0.66 -8.73
CA PHE A 138 -6.67 -1.46 -7.97
C PHE A 138 -6.50 -0.92 -6.56
N HIS A 139 -7.01 -1.62 -5.58
CA HIS A 139 -6.98 -1.24 -4.17
C HIS A 139 -5.79 -1.84 -3.44
N CYS A 140 -5.07 -1.04 -2.65
CA CYS A 140 -4.00 -1.50 -1.78
C CYS A 140 -4.57 -2.00 -0.44
N GLY A 141 -4.71 -3.32 -0.28
CA GLY A 141 -5.26 -3.89 0.96
C GLY A 141 -5.64 -5.36 0.89
N GLY A 142 -5.65 -5.94 -0.31
CA GLY A 142 -5.92 -7.37 -0.49
C GLY A 142 -7.34 -7.81 -0.15
N LEU A 143 -8.35 -6.97 -0.36
CA LEU A 143 -9.74 -7.21 0.08
C LEU A 143 -10.65 -7.83 -0.99
N TYR A 144 -10.19 -7.99 -2.22
CA TYR A 144 -11.02 -8.56 -3.29
C TYR A 144 -11.51 -9.97 -2.95
N GLN A 145 -12.77 -10.24 -3.22
CA GLN A 145 -13.41 -11.55 -3.10
C GLN A 145 -14.13 -11.91 -4.40
N GLU A 146 -13.73 -13.01 -5.00
CA GLU A 146 -14.32 -13.51 -6.25
C GLU A 146 -15.81 -13.82 -6.08
N GLY A 147 -16.59 -13.50 -7.12
CA GLY A 147 -18.05 -13.69 -7.12
C GLY A 147 -18.84 -12.70 -6.27
N LYS A 148 -18.18 -11.86 -5.48
CA LYS A 148 -18.81 -10.85 -4.62
C LYS A 148 -18.57 -9.42 -5.12
N HIS A 149 -17.39 -9.14 -5.63
CA HIS A 149 -17.00 -7.81 -6.05
C HIS A 149 -17.02 -7.65 -7.57
N PRO A 150 -17.16 -6.39 -8.10
CA PRO A 150 -17.17 -6.14 -9.53
C PRO A 150 -15.92 -6.65 -10.25
N ASN A 151 -16.08 -7.09 -11.51
CA ASN A 151 -15.02 -7.69 -12.31
C ASN A 151 -13.92 -6.69 -12.76
N ASN A 152 -14.14 -5.41 -12.61
CA ASN A 152 -13.17 -4.35 -12.86
C ASN A 152 -12.45 -3.86 -11.57
N VAL A 153 -12.62 -4.57 -10.47
CA VAL A 153 -11.92 -4.31 -9.20
C VAL A 153 -10.85 -5.36 -8.97
N GLY A 154 -9.66 -4.92 -8.64
CA GLY A 154 -8.57 -5.75 -8.16
C GLY A 154 -8.04 -5.24 -6.83
N SER A 155 -7.28 -6.07 -6.14
CA SER A 155 -6.62 -5.72 -4.90
C SER A 155 -5.22 -6.30 -4.85
N TYR A 156 -4.27 -5.52 -4.38
CA TYR A 156 -2.89 -5.96 -4.20
C TYR A 156 -2.42 -5.64 -2.78
N PHE A 157 -1.48 -6.43 -2.29
CA PHE A 157 -0.82 -6.17 -1.00
C PHE A 157 0.48 -6.97 -0.87
N GLY A 158 1.42 -6.48 -0.05
CA GLY A 158 2.69 -7.13 0.15
C GLY A 158 2.83 -7.82 1.51
N TYR A 159 3.76 -8.78 1.57
CA TYR A 159 4.18 -9.45 2.81
C TYR A 159 5.35 -8.69 3.44
N ILE A 160 5.12 -7.45 3.90
CA ILE A 160 6.16 -6.58 4.47
C ILE A 160 6.74 -7.13 5.77
N ASP A 161 6.05 -8.05 6.41
CA ASP A 161 6.52 -8.82 7.55
C ASP A 161 7.80 -9.63 7.25
N GLU A 162 8.11 -9.93 5.98
CA GLU A 162 9.42 -10.46 5.58
C GLU A 162 10.55 -9.45 5.82
N GLY A 163 10.31 -8.18 5.50
CA GLY A 163 11.24 -7.08 5.78
C GLY A 163 11.39 -6.83 7.28
N GLU A 164 10.30 -6.91 8.04
CA GLU A 164 10.31 -6.80 9.50
C GLU A 164 11.12 -7.93 10.17
N TYR A 165 11.04 -9.15 9.64
CA TYR A 165 11.89 -10.25 10.13
C TYR A 165 13.37 -9.92 9.98
N VAL A 166 13.79 -9.42 8.82
CA VAL A 166 15.18 -9.04 8.58
C VAL A 166 15.59 -7.83 9.44
N ALA A 167 14.69 -6.85 9.59
CA ALA A 167 14.93 -5.71 10.49
C ALA A 167 15.09 -6.14 11.95
N GLY A 168 14.35 -7.15 12.39
CA GLY A 168 14.50 -7.77 13.70
C GLY A 168 15.86 -8.41 13.93
N ILE A 169 16.41 -9.10 12.92
CA ILE A 169 17.78 -9.65 12.97
C ILE A 169 18.79 -8.53 13.24
N VAL A 170 18.71 -7.44 12.47
CA VAL A 170 19.63 -6.30 12.63
C VAL A 170 19.45 -5.62 13.99
N ALA A 171 18.20 -5.46 14.45
CA ALA A 171 17.88 -4.90 15.75
C ALA A 171 18.48 -5.72 16.91
N ALA A 172 18.43 -7.06 16.84
CA ALA A 172 19.01 -7.93 17.87
C ALA A 172 20.53 -7.77 17.97
N HIS A 173 21.23 -7.65 16.84
CA HIS A 173 22.67 -7.37 16.83
C HIS A 173 23.01 -6.02 17.46
N ALA A 174 22.22 -4.97 17.17
CA ALA A 174 22.46 -3.62 17.65
C ALA A 174 22.10 -3.45 19.14
N SER A 175 21.11 -4.17 19.63
CA SER A 175 20.64 -4.08 21.02
C SER A 175 21.68 -4.60 22.01
N LYS A 176 21.96 -3.77 23.04
CA LYS A 176 22.80 -4.10 24.19
C LYS A 176 21.96 -4.60 25.38
N THR A 177 20.73 -4.11 25.50
CA THR A 177 19.82 -4.44 26.60
C THR A 177 18.99 -5.69 26.35
N GLY A 178 18.87 -6.12 25.10
CA GLY A 178 17.96 -7.18 24.68
C GLY A 178 16.49 -6.75 24.72
N LYS A 179 16.21 -5.46 24.91
CA LYS A 179 14.86 -4.89 24.96
C LYS A 179 14.60 -4.08 23.70
N LEU A 180 13.73 -4.59 22.84
CA LEU A 180 13.27 -3.92 21.64
C LEU A 180 11.90 -3.30 21.86
N GLY A 181 11.54 -2.28 21.07
CA GLY A 181 10.24 -1.62 21.11
C GLY A 181 9.54 -1.70 19.76
N PHE A 182 8.23 -1.87 19.80
CA PHE A 182 7.37 -1.81 18.61
C PHE A 182 6.17 -0.90 18.88
N ILE A 183 6.08 0.23 18.22
CA ILE A 183 4.91 1.12 18.27
C ILE A 183 3.97 0.75 17.15
N ALA A 184 2.76 0.34 17.48
CA ALA A 184 1.77 -0.18 16.54
C ALA A 184 0.48 0.63 16.56
N ALA A 185 -0.19 0.75 15.41
CA ALA A 185 -1.46 1.46 15.32
C ALA A 185 -2.61 0.65 15.96
N LYS A 186 -3.05 -0.40 15.32
CA LYS A 186 -4.23 -1.22 15.70
C LYS A 186 -3.87 -2.70 15.73
N PRO A 187 -4.45 -3.50 16.64
CA PRO A 187 -4.15 -4.93 16.75
C PRO A 187 -4.90 -5.77 15.70
N ILE A 188 -4.68 -5.49 14.43
CA ILE A 188 -5.24 -6.27 13.32
C ILE A 188 -4.22 -7.30 12.81
N PRO A 189 -4.64 -8.38 12.13
CA PRO A 189 -3.76 -9.48 11.74
C PRO A 189 -2.45 -9.04 11.06
N GLN A 190 -2.52 -8.09 10.14
CA GLN A 190 -1.35 -7.56 9.44
C GLN A 190 -0.34 -6.89 10.36
N VAL A 191 -0.81 -6.09 11.34
CA VAL A 191 0.06 -5.44 12.33
C VAL A 191 0.68 -6.47 13.26
N LEU A 192 -0.10 -7.47 13.69
CA LEU A 192 0.37 -8.57 14.53
C LEU A 192 1.42 -9.42 13.81
N ARG A 193 1.27 -9.65 12.48
CA ARG A 193 2.30 -10.30 11.66
C ARG A 193 3.62 -9.54 11.71
N ASN A 194 3.61 -8.23 11.57
CA ASN A 194 4.82 -7.41 11.59
C ASN A 194 5.51 -7.49 12.97
N ILE A 195 4.76 -7.32 14.06
CA ILE A 195 5.29 -7.45 15.43
C ILE A 195 5.93 -8.82 15.64
N ASN A 196 5.20 -9.87 15.27
CA ASN A 196 5.65 -11.24 15.45
C ASN A 196 6.87 -11.56 14.58
N SER A 197 6.88 -11.15 13.31
CA SER A 197 7.99 -11.38 12.40
C SER A 197 9.26 -10.65 12.85
N PHE A 198 9.15 -9.38 13.27
CA PHE A 198 10.26 -8.63 13.85
C PHE A 198 10.83 -9.35 15.09
N THR A 199 9.96 -9.77 16.00
CA THR A 199 10.37 -10.48 17.22
C THR A 199 11.00 -11.84 16.91
N LEU A 200 10.41 -12.62 16.00
CA LEU A 200 10.97 -13.92 15.58
C LEU A 200 12.31 -13.76 14.89
N GLY A 201 12.47 -12.74 14.05
CA GLY A 201 13.75 -12.38 13.43
C GLY A 201 14.82 -12.05 14.48
N ALA A 202 14.49 -11.21 15.45
CA ALA A 202 15.39 -10.85 16.54
C ALA A 202 15.79 -12.08 17.39
N ARG A 203 14.82 -12.91 17.74
CA ARG A 203 15.03 -14.12 18.57
C ARG A 203 15.74 -15.24 17.84
N SER A 204 15.78 -15.22 16.50
CA SER A 204 16.62 -16.15 15.73
C SER A 204 18.12 -15.91 15.95
N ILE A 205 18.51 -14.71 16.39
CA ILE A 205 19.88 -14.31 16.72
C ILE A 205 20.14 -14.38 18.22
N LYS A 206 19.26 -13.78 19.04
CA LYS A 206 19.35 -13.76 20.50
C LYS A 206 18.02 -14.24 21.09
N PRO A 207 17.88 -15.51 21.49
CA PRO A 207 16.62 -16.11 21.96
C PRO A 207 15.97 -15.40 23.14
N GLU A 208 16.77 -14.72 23.97
CA GLU A 208 16.32 -14.00 25.18
C GLU A 208 15.74 -12.60 24.90
N VAL A 209 15.92 -12.07 23.68
CA VAL A 209 15.42 -10.74 23.32
C VAL A 209 13.92 -10.66 23.49
N THR A 210 13.45 -9.52 24.00
CA THR A 210 12.03 -9.20 24.14
C THR A 210 11.65 -7.98 23.30
N THR A 211 10.42 -7.95 22.80
CA THR A 211 9.85 -6.81 22.07
C THR A 211 8.65 -6.28 22.85
N GLN A 212 8.79 -5.08 23.43
CA GLN A 212 7.67 -4.39 24.05
C GLN A 212 6.79 -3.78 22.97
N VAL A 213 5.47 -4.03 22.98
CA VAL A 213 4.53 -3.41 22.07
C VAL A 213 3.62 -2.41 22.78
N ILE A 214 3.40 -1.24 22.14
CA ILE A 214 2.40 -0.25 22.53
C ILE A 214 1.51 0.02 21.31
N PHE A 215 0.19 -0.22 21.48
CA PHE A 215 -0.81 0.14 20.49
C PHE A 215 -1.30 1.57 20.74
N THR A 216 -1.20 2.44 19.75
CA THR A 216 -1.64 3.85 19.84
C THR A 216 -3.14 4.00 19.65
N GLY A 217 -3.77 3.05 18.94
CA GLY A 217 -5.22 2.99 18.71
C GLY A 217 -5.66 3.54 17.35
N ASP A 218 -4.81 4.25 16.63
CA ASP A 218 -5.09 4.72 15.27
C ASP A 218 -3.81 4.79 14.43
N TRP A 219 -3.98 4.97 13.10
CA TRP A 219 -2.90 4.93 12.12
C TRP A 219 -1.91 6.08 12.22
N SER A 220 -2.35 7.26 12.69
CA SER A 220 -1.50 8.45 12.85
C SER A 220 -1.93 9.23 14.10
N LEU A 221 -1.16 9.09 15.17
CA LEU A 221 -1.34 9.79 16.44
C LEU A 221 0.03 10.29 16.96
N PRO A 222 0.62 11.33 16.32
CA PRO A 222 2.01 11.74 16.55
C PRO A 222 2.37 11.97 18.03
N VAL A 223 1.45 12.54 18.82
CA VAL A 223 1.68 12.77 20.25
C VAL A 223 1.81 11.45 21.01
N LYS A 224 0.87 10.52 20.80
CA LYS A 224 0.92 9.20 21.45
C LYS A 224 2.11 8.36 21.00
N GLU A 225 2.50 8.50 19.73
CA GLU A 225 3.66 7.83 19.16
C GLU A 225 4.96 8.32 19.80
N ALA A 226 5.11 9.67 19.98
CA ALA A 226 6.22 10.26 20.68
C ALA A 226 6.27 9.84 22.16
N ASP A 227 5.12 9.86 22.83
CA ASP A 227 5.01 9.44 24.24
C ASP A 227 5.37 7.96 24.41
N ALA A 228 4.90 7.10 23.51
CA ALA A 228 5.24 5.68 23.51
C ALA A 228 6.76 5.46 23.29
N ALA A 229 7.37 6.15 22.33
CA ALA A 229 8.80 6.06 22.08
C ALA A 229 9.63 6.52 23.29
N ASN A 230 9.26 7.65 23.90
CA ASN A 230 9.92 8.14 25.11
C ASN A 230 9.78 7.17 26.29
N SER A 231 8.56 6.67 26.52
CA SER A 231 8.28 5.71 27.59
C SER A 231 9.08 4.40 27.43
N MET A 232 9.20 3.88 26.21
CA MET A 232 10.00 2.71 25.92
C MET A 232 11.49 2.95 26.20
N ALA A 233 12.02 4.10 25.76
CA ALA A 233 13.41 4.48 26.03
C ALA A 233 13.68 4.60 27.54
N ASP A 234 12.75 5.17 28.32
CA ASP A 234 12.87 5.28 29.78
C ASP A 234 12.87 3.90 30.47
N GLN A 235 12.24 2.88 29.85
CA GLN A 235 12.22 1.49 30.34
C GLN A 235 13.41 0.66 29.86
N GLY A 236 14.38 1.31 29.17
CA GLY A 236 15.63 0.69 28.72
C GLY A 236 15.52 -0.05 27.38
N VAL A 237 14.47 0.22 26.58
CA VAL A 237 14.45 -0.15 25.16
C VAL A 237 15.54 0.64 24.45
N ASP A 238 16.39 -0.04 23.68
CA ASP A 238 17.51 0.57 22.98
C ASP A 238 17.46 0.41 21.45
N VAL A 239 16.47 -0.30 20.93
CA VAL A 239 16.10 -0.32 19.50
C VAL A 239 14.58 -0.28 19.35
N ILE A 240 14.07 0.61 18.50
CA ILE A 240 12.63 0.78 18.29
C ILE A 240 12.27 0.64 16.81
N THR A 241 11.09 0.10 16.54
CA THR A 241 10.44 0.10 15.22
C THR A 241 8.96 0.46 15.37
N CYS A 242 8.23 0.58 14.25
CA CYS A 242 6.81 0.89 14.30
C CYS A 242 6.03 0.33 13.10
N HIS A 243 4.70 0.29 13.27
CA HIS A 243 3.72 0.16 12.19
C HIS A 243 2.62 1.21 12.40
N VAL A 244 2.92 2.41 11.95
CA VAL A 244 2.02 3.58 11.89
C VAL A 244 2.14 4.21 10.50
N ASP A 245 1.18 5.03 10.09
CA ASP A 245 1.18 5.62 8.74
C ASP A 245 2.35 6.57 8.50
N SER A 246 2.73 7.35 9.53
CA SER A 246 3.86 8.28 9.47
C SER A 246 4.90 7.96 10.54
N PRO A 247 5.91 7.13 10.25
CA PRO A 247 6.98 6.78 11.20
C PRO A 247 7.83 7.95 11.68
N LYS A 248 7.75 9.11 11.05
CA LYS A 248 8.62 10.28 11.29
C LYS A 248 8.83 10.57 12.77
N VAL A 249 7.76 10.71 13.54
CA VAL A 249 7.83 11.09 14.94
C VAL A 249 8.53 10.04 15.80
N VAL A 250 8.28 8.75 15.51
CA VAL A 250 8.93 7.63 16.22
C VAL A 250 10.43 7.64 15.96
N ILE A 251 10.83 7.77 14.70
CA ILE A 251 12.23 7.75 14.26
C ILE A 251 13.00 8.98 14.77
N GLU A 252 12.43 10.18 14.67
CA GLU A 252 13.04 11.39 15.22
C GLU A 252 13.17 11.32 16.75
N THR A 253 12.21 10.73 17.44
CA THR A 253 12.27 10.54 18.90
C THR A 253 13.38 9.56 19.27
N ALA A 254 13.52 8.44 18.54
CA ALA A 254 14.63 7.52 18.75
C ALA A 254 16.00 8.19 18.59
N GLU A 255 16.20 8.96 17.52
CA GLU A 255 17.44 9.71 17.30
C GLU A 255 17.73 10.71 18.44
N LYS A 256 16.72 11.48 18.88
CA LYS A 256 16.84 12.43 20.00
C LYS A 256 17.17 11.73 21.32
N ARG A 257 16.65 10.52 21.53
CA ARG A 257 16.90 9.71 22.73
C ARG A 257 18.24 8.95 22.65
N GLY A 258 18.92 8.97 21.51
CA GLY A 258 20.18 8.24 21.29
C GLY A 258 20.02 6.72 21.29
N ILE A 259 18.83 6.22 20.97
CA ILE A 259 18.54 4.81 20.76
C ILE A 259 18.48 4.50 19.26
N PHE A 260 18.65 3.24 18.89
CA PHE A 260 18.57 2.79 17.51
C PHE A 260 17.13 2.67 17.03
N CYS A 261 16.95 2.67 15.69
CA CYS A 261 15.64 2.46 15.09
C CYS A 261 15.72 1.70 13.77
N THR A 262 14.61 1.04 13.42
CA THR A 262 14.37 0.50 12.08
C THR A 262 13.14 1.17 11.46
N GLY A 263 13.20 1.41 10.14
CA GLY A 263 12.16 2.12 9.40
C GLY A 263 11.06 1.21 8.89
N TYR A 264 9.95 1.83 8.50
CA TYR A 264 8.76 1.17 8.00
C TYR A 264 8.09 1.96 6.88
N HIS A 265 7.54 1.31 5.86
CA HIS A 265 6.88 1.83 4.66
C HIS A 265 7.82 2.47 3.63
N ALA A 266 8.58 3.49 4.02
CA ALA A 266 9.54 4.22 3.20
C ALA A 266 10.86 4.37 3.97
N SER A 267 11.89 4.96 3.35
CA SER A 267 13.15 5.21 4.06
C SER A 267 13.05 6.43 4.97
N GLN A 268 13.41 6.26 6.24
CA GLN A 268 13.55 7.35 7.20
C GLN A 268 15.02 7.59 7.60
N ALA A 269 15.99 7.06 6.86
CA ALA A 269 17.39 7.14 7.19
C ALA A 269 17.90 8.58 7.43
N GLN A 270 17.35 9.55 6.71
CA GLN A 270 17.69 10.97 6.87
C GLN A 270 17.19 11.59 8.20
N LEU A 271 16.19 10.99 8.84
CA LEU A 271 15.62 11.47 10.11
C LEU A 271 16.45 11.01 11.32
N ALA A 272 17.19 9.91 11.18
CA ALA A 272 18.00 9.32 12.24
C ALA A 272 19.39 8.89 11.73
N PRO A 273 20.23 9.84 11.28
CA PRO A 273 21.49 9.52 10.62
C PRO A 273 22.49 8.75 11.48
N LYS A 274 22.33 8.79 12.81
CA LYS A 274 23.18 8.04 13.75
C LYS A 274 22.54 6.74 14.22
N GLY A 275 21.23 6.74 14.40
CA GLY A 275 20.48 5.64 15.00
C GLY A 275 19.77 4.73 14.02
N TYR A 276 19.64 5.09 12.74
CA TYR A 276 18.96 4.27 11.75
C TYR A 276 19.77 3.04 11.39
N LEU A 277 19.14 1.87 11.49
CA LEU A 277 19.81 0.59 11.20
C LEU A 277 19.48 0.08 9.79
N THR A 278 18.22 -0.06 9.48
CA THR A 278 17.64 -0.51 8.20
C THR A 278 16.13 -0.30 8.27
N GLY A 279 15.37 -0.77 7.30
CA GLY A 279 13.90 -0.69 7.34
C GLY A 279 13.24 -1.58 6.31
N ALA A 280 11.98 -1.89 6.54
CA ALA A 280 11.11 -2.57 5.59
C ALA A 280 10.39 -1.52 4.74
N GLU A 281 10.72 -1.44 3.45
CA GLU A 281 10.17 -0.46 2.52
C GLU A 281 9.30 -1.13 1.47
N TRP A 282 8.21 -0.47 1.06
CA TRP A 282 7.47 -0.87 -0.12
C TRP A 282 8.23 -0.58 -1.41
N ASP A 283 8.12 -1.45 -2.40
CA ASP A 283 8.59 -1.19 -3.77
C ASP A 283 7.41 -1.08 -4.74
N TRP A 284 6.58 -0.07 -4.50
CA TRP A 284 5.42 0.19 -5.35
C TRP A 284 5.80 0.59 -6.77
N THR A 285 7.01 1.13 -6.99
CA THR A 285 7.52 1.38 -8.36
C THR A 285 7.52 0.11 -9.19
N ASN A 286 8.03 -1.00 -8.64
CA ASN A 286 8.06 -2.28 -9.32
C ASN A 286 6.65 -2.83 -9.56
N VAL A 287 5.77 -2.73 -8.56
CA VAL A 287 4.39 -3.23 -8.64
C VAL A 287 3.58 -2.45 -9.68
N TYR A 288 3.62 -1.12 -9.65
CA TYR A 288 2.88 -0.28 -10.61
C TYR A 288 3.43 -0.41 -12.03
N SER A 289 4.76 -0.55 -12.18
CA SER A 289 5.37 -0.81 -13.50
C SER A 289 4.90 -2.13 -14.08
N LYS A 290 4.81 -3.20 -13.29
CA LYS A 290 4.26 -4.49 -13.73
C LYS A 290 2.80 -4.39 -14.16
N TYR A 291 1.97 -3.64 -13.43
CA TYR A 291 0.59 -3.37 -13.85
C TYR A 291 0.55 -2.59 -15.17
N ALA A 292 1.36 -1.54 -15.31
CA ALA A 292 1.45 -0.76 -16.54
C ALA A 292 1.87 -1.63 -17.75
N GLU A 293 2.85 -2.50 -17.59
CA GLU A 293 3.31 -3.44 -18.62
C GLU A 293 2.21 -4.44 -19.02
N MET A 294 1.50 -5.00 -18.04
CA MET A 294 0.36 -5.89 -18.31
C MET A 294 -0.75 -5.17 -19.07
N LEU A 295 -1.09 -3.96 -18.66
CA LEU A 295 -2.09 -3.14 -19.33
C LEU A 295 -1.67 -2.75 -20.76
N GLN A 296 -0.40 -2.39 -20.99
CA GLN A 296 0.14 -2.12 -22.31
C GLN A 296 0.06 -3.36 -23.22
N ALA A 297 0.23 -4.55 -22.66
CA ALA A 297 0.06 -5.81 -23.37
C ALA A 297 -1.42 -6.20 -23.61
N GLY A 298 -2.38 -5.33 -23.27
CA GLY A 298 -3.82 -5.57 -23.44
C GLY A 298 -4.43 -6.50 -22.39
N LYS A 299 -3.70 -6.79 -21.32
CA LYS A 299 -4.23 -7.56 -20.18
C LYS A 299 -5.02 -6.63 -19.28
N THR A 300 -6.18 -7.10 -18.81
CA THR A 300 -7.05 -6.35 -17.91
C THR A 300 -7.62 -7.28 -16.83
N LEU A 301 -8.21 -6.71 -15.78
CA LEU A 301 -9.02 -7.47 -14.81
C LEU A 301 -10.18 -8.16 -15.53
N MET A 302 -10.90 -7.43 -16.40
CA MET A 302 -12.12 -7.90 -17.05
C MET A 302 -11.90 -9.02 -18.05
N ASN A 303 -10.71 -9.13 -18.68
CA ASN A 303 -10.39 -10.24 -19.59
C ASN A 303 -9.61 -11.38 -18.91
N GLY A 304 -9.43 -11.32 -17.58
CA GLY A 304 -8.69 -12.33 -16.82
C GLY A 304 -7.18 -12.30 -17.03
N GLY A 305 -6.64 -11.32 -17.76
CA GLY A 305 -5.21 -11.18 -18.01
C GLY A 305 -4.43 -10.63 -16.83
N ILE A 306 -5.12 -9.95 -15.88
CA ILE A 306 -4.61 -9.49 -14.59
C ILE A 306 -5.38 -10.19 -13.48
N PRO A 307 -4.72 -10.86 -12.52
CA PRO A 307 -5.40 -11.45 -11.37
C PRO A 307 -6.06 -10.38 -10.49
N HIS A 308 -7.26 -10.67 -10.00
CA HIS A 308 -7.98 -9.75 -9.11
C HIS A 308 -7.36 -9.60 -7.72
N LEU A 309 -6.65 -10.61 -7.24
CA LEU A 309 -5.91 -10.57 -5.98
C LEU A 309 -4.44 -10.89 -6.23
N VAL A 310 -3.58 -9.90 -5.99
CA VAL A 310 -2.13 -10.03 -6.17
C VAL A 310 -1.44 -9.82 -4.82
N ARG A 311 -0.63 -10.80 -4.43
CA ARG A 311 0.18 -10.74 -3.22
C ARG A 311 1.63 -11.04 -3.56
N GLY A 312 2.55 -10.43 -2.83
CA GLY A 312 3.97 -10.69 -3.04
C GLY A 312 4.85 -10.25 -1.88
N GLY A 313 6.03 -10.85 -1.81
CA GLY A 313 7.06 -10.54 -0.83
C GLY A 313 8.32 -9.96 -1.48
N LEU A 314 9.46 -10.14 -0.82
CA LEU A 314 10.79 -9.77 -1.33
C LEU A 314 11.08 -10.43 -2.68
N LYS A 315 10.75 -11.71 -2.82
CA LYS A 315 10.93 -12.48 -4.06
C LYS A 315 10.18 -11.87 -5.24
N ASP A 316 9.00 -11.34 -4.99
CA ASP A 316 8.10 -10.80 -6.01
C ASP A 316 8.35 -9.32 -6.29
N GLY A 317 9.24 -8.69 -5.49
CA GLY A 317 9.58 -7.26 -5.57
C GLY A 317 8.46 -6.35 -5.11
N PHE A 318 7.68 -6.76 -4.11
CA PHE A 318 6.67 -5.90 -3.46
C PHE A 318 7.27 -5.00 -2.38
N LEU A 319 8.40 -5.44 -1.85
CA LEU A 319 9.14 -4.72 -0.82
C LEU A 319 10.64 -4.84 -1.05
N LYS A 320 11.36 -3.97 -0.40
CA LYS A 320 12.82 -3.91 -0.34
C LYS A 320 13.25 -3.58 1.08
N LEU A 321 14.54 -3.73 1.36
CA LEU A 321 15.13 -3.26 2.61
C LEU A 321 15.84 -1.94 2.36
N SER A 322 15.76 -1.01 3.32
CA SER A 322 16.62 0.17 3.34
C SER A 322 18.10 -0.23 3.35
N PRO A 323 18.98 0.58 2.78
CA PRO A 323 20.40 0.44 2.98
C PRO A 323 20.75 0.40 4.48
N TYR A 324 21.77 -0.39 4.84
CA TYR A 324 22.21 -0.45 6.21
C TYR A 324 22.83 0.86 6.68
N GLY A 325 22.42 1.33 7.85
CA GLY A 325 23.00 2.47 8.52
C GLY A 325 24.43 2.23 9.01
N SER A 326 25.11 3.31 9.39
CA SER A 326 26.52 3.27 9.78
C SER A 326 26.82 2.46 11.05
N ALA A 327 25.82 2.27 11.91
CA ALA A 327 25.95 1.52 13.16
C ALA A 327 25.80 0.01 12.96
N VAL A 328 25.40 -0.47 11.78
CA VAL A 328 25.18 -1.91 11.51
C VAL A 328 26.52 -2.61 11.28
N THR A 329 26.81 -3.58 12.13
CA THR A 329 28.09 -4.35 12.08
C THR A 329 28.14 -5.29 10.86
N ALA A 330 29.34 -5.73 10.51
CA ALA A 330 29.52 -6.69 9.42
C ALA A 330 28.82 -8.03 9.69
N GLU A 331 28.76 -8.47 10.95
CA GLU A 331 28.07 -9.69 11.35
C GLU A 331 26.55 -9.55 11.18
N ALA A 332 25.97 -8.42 11.64
CA ALA A 332 24.56 -8.12 11.45
C ALA A 332 24.16 -8.09 9.98
N LYS A 333 24.98 -7.48 9.12
CA LYS A 333 24.76 -7.48 7.66
C LYS A 333 24.80 -8.90 7.10
N LYS A 334 25.77 -9.71 7.48
CA LYS A 334 25.89 -11.10 7.02
C LYS A 334 24.66 -11.92 7.34
N ASP A 335 24.16 -11.85 8.58
CA ASP A 335 23.01 -12.64 9.01
C ASP A 335 21.70 -12.13 8.37
N ALA A 336 21.54 -10.81 8.26
CA ALA A 336 20.40 -10.18 7.59
C ALA A 336 20.38 -10.51 6.08
N ASP A 337 21.52 -10.44 5.39
CA ASP A 337 21.65 -10.80 3.97
C ASP A 337 21.42 -12.28 3.72
N ALA A 338 21.82 -13.15 4.65
CA ALA A 338 21.51 -14.58 4.59
C ALA A 338 20.02 -14.85 4.70
N ALA A 339 19.31 -14.17 5.61
CA ALA A 339 17.85 -14.26 5.72
C ALA A 339 17.15 -13.70 4.48
N LYS A 340 17.58 -12.51 4.00
CA LYS A 340 17.08 -11.91 2.75
C LYS A 340 17.22 -12.86 1.56
N SER A 341 18.37 -13.53 1.43
CA SER A 341 18.62 -14.49 0.34
C SER A 341 17.62 -15.64 0.37
N LYS A 342 17.28 -16.15 1.56
CA LYS A 342 16.27 -17.20 1.73
C LYS A 342 14.85 -16.73 1.39
N PHE A 343 14.52 -15.46 1.60
CA PHE A 343 13.26 -14.90 1.12
C PHE A 343 13.24 -14.80 -0.41
N LEU A 344 14.34 -14.34 -1.02
CA LEU A 344 14.45 -14.19 -2.47
C LEU A 344 14.39 -15.54 -3.21
N ASP A 345 14.95 -16.61 -2.66
CA ASP A 345 14.86 -17.96 -3.24
C ASP A 345 13.58 -18.71 -2.83
N GLY A 346 12.81 -18.16 -1.88
CA GLY A 346 11.53 -18.72 -1.40
C GLY A 346 11.68 -19.88 -0.40
N SER A 347 12.87 -20.11 0.16
CA SER A 347 13.12 -21.14 1.15
C SER A 347 12.82 -20.72 2.59
N MET A 348 12.65 -19.40 2.86
CA MET A 348 12.33 -18.91 4.20
C MET A 348 10.87 -19.18 4.56
N VAL A 349 10.67 -19.71 5.74
CA VAL A 349 9.37 -19.81 6.40
C VAL A 349 9.50 -19.18 7.79
N ILE A 350 8.85 -18.04 8.01
CA ILE A 350 8.85 -17.32 9.30
C ILE A 350 8.07 -18.12 10.34
N TYR A 351 6.88 -18.55 9.96
CA TYR A 351 5.90 -19.17 10.85
C TYR A 351 6.02 -20.71 10.81
N LYS A 352 7.16 -21.18 11.27
CA LYS A 352 7.49 -22.60 11.37
C LYS A 352 7.38 -23.06 12.82
N GLY A 353 6.56 -24.10 13.04
CA GLY A 353 6.27 -24.61 14.39
C GLY A 353 7.44 -25.35 15.04
N GLU A 354 7.53 -25.40 16.36
CA GLU A 354 6.54 -24.95 17.35
C GLU A 354 6.67 -23.45 17.60
N ILE A 355 5.55 -22.72 17.49
CA ILE A 355 5.47 -21.32 17.95
C ILE A 355 4.43 -21.25 19.09
N LYS A 356 4.84 -20.64 20.20
CA LYS A 356 3.97 -20.28 21.31
C LYS A 356 3.66 -18.80 21.27
N ASP A 357 2.47 -18.45 21.72
CA ASP A 357 2.14 -17.05 21.97
C ASP A 357 2.80 -16.56 23.29
N ASN A 358 2.65 -15.29 23.58
CA ASN A 358 3.25 -14.66 24.75
C ASN A 358 2.57 -15.04 26.09
N THR A 359 1.52 -15.89 26.06
CA THR A 359 0.95 -16.53 27.24
C THR A 359 1.48 -17.95 27.45
N GLY A 360 2.26 -18.48 26.51
CA GLY A 360 2.81 -19.83 26.52
C GLY A 360 1.95 -20.88 25.81
N LYS A 361 0.79 -20.48 25.22
CA LYS A 361 -0.06 -21.37 24.46
C LYS A 361 0.55 -21.66 23.09
N VAL A 362 0.58 -22.92 22.66
CA VAL A 362 1.00 -23.30 21.31
C VAL A 362 -0.03 -22.79 20.30
N VAL A 363 0.41 -21.93 19.36
CA VAL A 363 -0.39 -21.36 18.28
C VAL A 363 -0.04 -21.95 16.93
N ILE A 364 1.18 -22.43 16.75
CA ILE A 364 1.59 -23.24 15.58
C ILE A 364 2.28 -24.49 16.15
N PRO A 365 1.69 -25.68 15.97
CA PRO A 365 2.25 -26.93 16.49
C PRO A 365 3.56 -27.29 15.81
N GLU A 366 4.36 -28.12 16.47
CA GLU A 366 5.55 -28.72 15.89
C GLU A 366 5.22 -29.45 14.58
N GLY A 367 6.09 -29.28 13.57
CA GLY A 367 5.92 -29.89 12.24
C GLY A 367 4.88 -29.20 11.36
N LYS A 368 4.22 -28.14 11.83
CA LYS A 368 3.32 -27.30 11.03
C LYS A 368 4.04 -26.03 10.60
N ASP A 369 4.00 -25.75 9.30
CA ASP A 369 4.55 -24.53 8.71
C ASP A 369 3.41 -23.75 8.05
N TYR A 370 3.40 -22.41 8.23
CA TYR A 370 2.55 -21.50 7.48
C TYR A 370 3.40 -20.63 6.58
N LYS A 371 3.15 -20.73 5.27
CA LYS A 371 3.76 -19.85 4.27
C LYS A 371 3.04 -18.51 4.25
N GLN A 372 3.65 -17.49 3.67
CA GLN A 372 3.12 -16.13 3.66
C GLN A 372 1.68 -16.00 3.13
N GLN A 373 1.31 -16.83 2.15
CA GLN A 373 -0.03 -16.84 1.54
C GLN A 373 -1.08 -17.63 2.31
N ASP A 374 -0.72 -18.31 3.41
CA ASP A 374 -1.66 -19.12 4.15
C ASP A 374 -2.73 -18.27 4.85
N ALA A 375 -4.00 -18.59 4.61
CA ALA A 375 -5.14 -17.83 5.12
C ALA A 375 -5.21 -17.78 6.65
N GLU A 376 -4.55 -18.70 7.35
CA GLU A 376 -4.46 -18.68 8.81
C GLU A 376 -3.68 -17.47 9.34
N LEU A 377 -2.69 -16.98 8.58
CA LEU A 377 -1.94 -15.77 8.93
C LEU A 377 -2.79 -14.50 8.80
N GLU A 378 -3.80 -14.51 7.90
CA GLU A 378 -4.75 -13.39 7.77
C GLU A 378 -5.79 -13.34 8.90
N LYS A 379 -5.80 -14.35 9.79
CA LYS A 379 -6.66 -14.43 10.97
C LYS A 379 -5.87 -14.27 12.27
N MET A 380 -4.60 -13.90 12.18
CA MET A 380 -3.71 -13.78 13.34
C MET A 380 -4.31 -12.86 14.41
N ASN A 381 -4.41 -13.35 15.64
CA ASN A 381 -4.96 -12.64 16.80
C ASN A 381 -4.13 -12.87 18.07
N TRP A 382 -2.84 -13.17 17.90
CA TRP A 382 -1.91 -13.47 18.96
C TRP A 382 -0.56 -12.76 18.75
N LEU A 383 0.18 -12.58 19.86
CA LEU A 383 1.55 -12.08 19.88
C LEU A 383 2.48 -13.25 20.22
N ALA A 384 3.63 -13.34 19.52
CA ALA A 384 4.58 -14.43 19.71
C ALA A 384 5.26 -14.37 21.09
N SER A 385 5.74 -15.51 21.56
CA SER A 385 6.63 -15.61 22.73
C SER A 385 7.80 -14.64 22.57
N GLY A 386 8.11 -13.88 23.62
CA GLY A 386 9.10 -12.79 23.61
C GLY A 386 8.48 -11.41 23.37
N VAL A 387 7.22 -11.31 22.92
CA VAL A 387 6.50 -10.04 22.88
C VAL A 387 5.90 -9.71 24.26
N ILE A 388 6.17 -8.50 24.75
CA ILE A 388 5.59 -7.96 25.98
C ILE A 388 4.48 -6.99 25.61
N GLY A 389 3.23 -7.37 25.85
CA GLY A 389 2.04 -6.60 25.52
C GLY A 389 0.79 -7.47 25.47
N LYS A 390 -0.33 -6.87 25.11
CA LYS A 390 -1.62 -7.56 24.97
C LYS A 390 -2.29 -7.14 23.67
N VAL A 391 -2.93 -8.09 23.00
CA VAL A 391 -3.89 -7.80 21.91
C VAL A 391 -5.15 -7.29 22.61
N THR A 392 -5.29 -5.96 22.71
CA THR A 392 -6.51 -5.33 23.23
C THR A 392 -7.16 -4.55 22.10
N SER A 393 -8.41 -4.87 21.81
CA SER A 393 -9.27 -4.10 20.90
C SER A 393 -9.64 -2.75 21.52
#